data_187b4fd864271f3df7d8b6ffe22acad5
#
_entry.id   187b4fd864271f3df7d8b6ffe22acad5
#
_cell.length_a   1.000
_cell.length_b   1.000
_cell.length_c   1.000
_cell.angle_alpha   90.00
_cell.angle_beta   90.00
_cell.angle_gamma   90.00
#
_symmetry.space_group_name_H-M   'P 1'
#
loop_
_entity.id
_entity.type
_entity.pdbx_description
1 polymer ?
#
loop_
_entity_poly.entity_id
_entity_poly.type
_entity_poly.pdbx_seq_one_letter_code
_entity_poly.pdbx_strand_id
1 'polypeptide(L)'
;VDDSSVDAPIGLAMVSFIALYNVIELNVIIFFIFERKSGLYFWSFFFATWGIFFHTISYLMWNFGVLKNAVAWVTIAVIGWVLMVTSHSLVLYSRLHLILYDERILRLVLAIIITNLFIGYVSTIIVAYRAILALEPGPYVTAYPVYETIQVSLFIQEIIISGLYIWYTYKAFQMQEALRGAQASRMLYHLVAVNILVIILDVAVLVLEYNNPYNLQTAIKGMVYSIKLKIEYSILNSPINLVK
;
A
#
# COMPACT_ATOMS: atom_id res chain seq x y z
N VAL A 1 17.07 -27.84 -21.68
CA VAL A 1 16.18 -27.36 -20.61
C VAL A 1 16.49 -25.87 -20.45
N ASP A 2 15.56 -25.01 -20.85
CA ASP A 2 15.73 -23.57 -20.81
C ASP A 2 15.86 -23.11 -19.35
N ASP A 3 17.02 -22.61 -18.95
CA ASP A 3 17.33 -22.10 -17.61
C ASP A 3 16.34 -20.97 -17.20
N SER A 4 15.83 -20.22 -18.17
CA SER A 4 14.85 -19.14 -17.97
C SER A 4 13.50 -19.57 -17.36
N SER A 5 13.13 -20.85 -17.51
CA SER A 5 11.86 -21.39 -17.00
C SER A 5 11.91 -21.73 -15.50
N VAL A 6 13.09 -21.88 -14.93
CA VAL A 6 13.31 -22.20 -13.51
C VAL A 6 13.61 -20.92 -12.70
N ASP A 7 14.26 -19.93 -13.30
CA ASP A 7 14.67 -18.71 -12.63
C ASP A 7 13.47 -17.80 -12.28
N ALA A 8 12.45 -17.75 -13.12
CA ALA A 8 11.26 -16.94 -12.87
C ALA A 8 10.49 -17.32 -11.59
N PRO A 9 10.15 -18.60 -11.32
CA PRO A 9 9.45 -18.96 -10.09
C PRO A 9 10.32 -18.78 -8.83
N ILE A 10 11.64 -18.95 -8.93
CA ILE A 10 12.57 -18.72 -7.80
C ILE A 10 12.62 -17.24 -7.45
N GLY A 11 12.73 -16.35 -8.44
CA GLY A 11 12.72 -14.91 -8.22
C GLY A 11 11.42 -14.42 -7.58
N LEU A 12 10.29 -14.92 -8.04
CA LEU A 12 8.97 -14.62 -7.47
C LEU A 12 8.85 -15.08 -6.02
N ALA A 13 9.35 -16.27 -5.70
CA ALA A 13 9.37 -16.79 -4.34
C ALA A 13 10.25 -15.92 -3.44
N MET A 14 11.46 -15.52 -3.87
CA MET A 14 12.36 -14.66 -3.11
C MET A 14 11.71 -13.33 -2.75
N VAL A 15 11.09 -12.65 -3.71
CA VAL A 15 10.39 -11.37 -3.48
C VAL A 15 9.25 -11.53 -2.47
N SER A 16 8.48 -12.62 -2.59
CA SER A 16 7.40 -12.91 -1.66
C SER A 16 7.89 -13.23 -0.25
N PHE A 17 9.02 -13.93 -0.11
CA PHE A 17 9.64 -14.18 1.19
C PHE A 17 10.17 -12.90 1.84
N ILE A 18 10.70 -11.95 1.06
CA ILE A 18 11.08 -10.63 1.57
C ILE A 18 9.84 -9.89 2.10
N ALA A 19 8.71 -9.96 1.38
CA ALA A 19 7.46 -9.36 1.86
C ALA A 19 7.00 -9.99 3.18
N LEU A 20 7.03 -11.32 3.31
CA LEU A 20 6.67 -12.02 4.55
C LEU A 20 7.63 -11.70 5.71
N TYR A 21 8.93 -11.63 5.46
CA TYR A 21 9.90 -11.19 6.45
C TYR A 21 9.57 -9.78 6.95
N ASN A 22 9.27 -8.86 6.04
CA ASN A 22 8.84 -7.51 6.39
C ASN A 22 7.56 -7.50 7.22
N VAL A 23 6.60 -8.39 6.93
CA VAL A 23 5.38 -8.55 7.73
C VAL A 23 5.69 -8.99 9.17
N ILE A 24 6.63 -9.90 9.36
CA ILE A 24 7.05 -10.32 10.72
C ILE A 24 7.63 -9.11 11.47
N GLU A 25 8.52 -8.35 10.85
CA GLU A 25 9.12 -7.17 11.46
C GLU A 25 8.05 -6.09 11.77
N LEU A 26 7.09 -5.86 10.87
CA LEU A 26 5.97 -4.95 11.10
C LEU A 26 5.09 -5.42 12.28
N ASN A 27 4.86 -6.71 12.45
CA ASN A 27 4.15 -7.24 13.62
C ASN A 27 4.93 -6.99 14.93
N VAL A 28 6.27 -7.16 14.92
CA VAL A 28 7.11 -6.79 16.07
C VAL A 28 6.92 -5.30 16.40
N ILE A 29 6.93 -4.44 15.42
CA ILE A 29 6.67 -3.00 15.60
C ILE A 29 5.29 -2.77 16.22
N ILE A 30 4.24 -3.40 15.69
CA ILE A 30 2.86 -3.25 16.17
C ILE A 30 2.71 -3.66 17.64
N PHE A 31 3.29 -4.79 18.02
CA PHE A 31 3.05 -5.35 19.36
C PHE A 31 3.97 -4.79 20.43
N PHE A 32 5.22 -4.45 20.10
CA PHE A 32 6.24 -4.09 21.07
C PHE A 32 6.63 -2.62 21.06
N ILE A 33 6.50 -1.91 19.94
CA ILE A 33 7.02 -0.55 19.83
C ILE A 33 5.89 0.50 19.86
N PHE A 34 4.68 0.17 19.38
CA PHE A 34 3.55 1.10 19.48
C PHE A 34 3.17 1.36 20.94
N GLU A 35 3.39 2.59 21.41
CA GLU A 35 3.03 3.02 22.78
C GLU A 35 1.50 3.09 22.97
N ARG A 36 0.77 3.59 21.94
CA ARG A 36 -0.70 3.67 21.95
C ARG A 36 -1.30 2.67 20.97
N LYS A 37 -1.89 1.61 21.51
CA LYS A 37 -2.60 0.57 20.73
C LYS A 37 -4.04 0.97 20.42
N SER A 38 -4.30 2.25 20.16
CA SER A 38 -5.65 2.78 19.88
C SER A 38 -5.56 3.92 18.88
N GLY A 39 -6.64 4.11 18.11
CA GLY A 39 -6.74 5.16 17.11
C GLY A 39 -6.69 4.66 15.68
N LEU A 40 -7.07 5.54 14.74
CA LEU A 40 -7.19 5.22 13.32
C LEU A 40 -5.85 4.74 12.74
N TYR A 41 -4.74 5.40 13.11
CA TYR A 41 -3.40 5.04 12.62
C TYR A 41 -2.98 3.63 13.02
N PHE A 42 -3.18 3.24 14.28
CA PHE A 42 -2.83 1.90 14.76
C PHE A 42 -3.63 0.82 14.03
N TRP A 43 -4.95 0.96 13.93
CA TRP A 43 -5.79 -0.02 13.28
C TRP A 43 -5.56 -0.10 11.77
N SER A 44 -5.36 1.04 11.10
CA SER A 44 -5.03 1.02 9.67
C SER A 44 -3.67 0.37 9.41
N PHE A 45 -2.67 0.63 10.25
CA PHE A 45 -1.36 -0.01 10.15
C PHE A 45 -1.44 -1.54 10.39
N PHE A 46 -2.22 -1.96 11.38
CA PHE A 46 -2.46 -3.37 11.68
C PHE A 46 -3.14 -4.08 10.50
N PHE A 47 -4.24 -3.56 10.00
CA PHE A 47 -4.95 -4.16 8.88
C PHE A 47 -4.14 -4.13 7.57
N ALA A 48 -3.32 -3.11 7.33
CA ALA A 48 -2.41 -3.08 6.19
C ALA A 48 -1.39 -4.21 6.26
N THR A 49 -0.77 -4.43 7.42
CA THR A 49 0.21 -5.51 7.63
C THR A 49 -0.40 -6.88 7.38
N TRP A 50 -1.59 -7.15 7.93
CA TRP A 50 -2.31 -8.41 7.71
C TRP A 50 -2.84 -8.54 6.28
N GLY A 51 -3.21 -7.43 5.64
CA GLY A 51 -3.56 -7.41 4.21
C GLY A 51 -2.40 -7.88 3.33
N ILE A 52 -1.19 -7.38 3.57
CA ILE A 52 0.04 -7.82 2.88
C ILE A 52 0.27 -9.32 3.12
N PHE A 53 0.10 -9.80 4.35
CA PHE A 53 0.24 -11.22 4.68
C PHE A 53 -0.70 -12.10 3.87
N PHE A 54 -2.02 -11.83 3.93
CA PHE A 54 -3.02 -12.63 3.21
C PHE A 54 -2.83 -12.59 1.70
N HIS A 55 -2.50 -11.43 1.14
CA HIS A 55 -2.23 -11.28 -0.28
C HIS A 55 -1.01 -12.10 -0.71
N THR A 56 0.11 -11.96 0.00
CA THR A 56 1.36 -12.64 -0.34
C THR A 56 1.29 -14.15 -0.12
N ILE A 57 0.68 -14.61 0.98
CA ILE A 57 0.58 -16.03 1.28
C ILE A 57 -0.34 -16.76 0.29
N SER A 58 -1.48 -16.14 -0.09
CA SER A 58 -2.38 -16.74 -1.07
C SER A 58 -1.69 -16.92 -2.42
N TYR A 59 -0.90 -15.94 -2.84
CA TYR A 59 -0.11 -16.00 -4.06
C TYR A 59 0.94 -17.12 -4.02
N LEU A 60 1.68 -17.25 -2.91
CA LEU A 60 2.64 -18.35 -2.72
C LEU A 60 1.96 -19.71 -2.73
N MET A 61 0.87 -19.89 -2.00
CA MET A 61 0.13 -21.16 -1.94
C MET A 61 -0.40 -21.60 -3.30
N TRP A 62 -0.79 -20.64 -4.14
CA TRP A 62 -1.19 -20.93 -5.52
C TRP A 62 0.01 -21.37 -6.37
N ASN A 63 1.11 -20.61 -6.36
CA ASN A 63 2.29 -20.92 -7.18
C ASN A 63 2.96 -22.26 -6.80
N PHE A 64 2.95 -22.61 -5.52
CA PHE A 64 3.47 -23.91 -5.06
C PHE A 64 2.46 -25.07 -5.19
N GLY A 65 1.27 -24.80 -5.74
CA GLY A 65 0.25 -25.85 -5.95
C GLY A 65 -0.37 -26.41 -4.67
N VAL A 66 -0.15 -25.73 -3.52
CA VAL A 66 -0.73 -26.13 -2.22
C VAL A 66 -2.23 -25.90 -2.23
N LEU A 67 -2.68 -24.76 -2.77
CA LEU A 67 -4.08 -24.39 -2.87
C LEU A 67 -4.59 -24.63 -4.30
N LYS A 68 -5.21 -25.80 -4.53
CA LYS A 68 -5.71 -26.20 -5.86
C LYS A 68 -7.05 -25.58 -6.23
N ASN A 69 -7.80 -25.08 -5.24
CA ASN A 69 -9.11 -24.47 -5.49
C ASN A 69 -8.92 -23.01 -5.93
N ALA A 70 -9.20 -22.74 -7.21
CA ALA A 70 -9.06 -21.41 -7.80
C ALA A 70 -9.92 -20.34 -7.12
N VAL A 71 -11.13 -20.67 -6.69
CA VAL A 71 -12.03 -19.73 -6.00
C VAL A 71 -11.47 -19.39 -4.61
N ALA A 72 -10.93 -20.36 -3.89
CA ALA A 72 -10.40 -20.12 -2.54
C ALA A 72 -9.17 -19.21 -2.57
N TRP A 73 -8.20 -19.45 -3.46
CA TRP A 73 -7.01 -18.60 -3.51
C TRP A 73 -7.34 -17.17 -3.93
N VAL A 74 -8.22 -16.97 -4.91
CA VAL A 74 -8.64 -15.63 -5.34
C VAL A 74 -9.40 -14.91 -4.24
N THR A 75 -10.26 -15.60 -3.50
CA THR A 75 -10.97 -14.99 -2.38
C THR A 75 -9.99 -14.46 -1.33
N ILE A 76 -8.99 -15.25 -0.93
CA ILE A 76 -7.97 -14.83 0.04
C ILE A 76 -7.12 -13.68 -0.53
N ALA A 77 -6.71 -13.79 -1.81
CA ALA A 77 -5.93 -12.76 -2.47
C ALA A 77 -6.67 -11.41 -2.54
N VAL A 78 -7.96 -11.42 -2.92
CA VAL A 78 -8.81 -10.23 -3.01
C VAL A 78 -9.03 -9.61 -1.64
N ILE A 79 -9.35 -10.41 -0.62
CA ILE A 79 -9.48 -9.90 0.76
C ILE A 79 -8.17 -9.26 1.22
N GLY A 80 -7.04 -9.92 1.01
CA GLY A 80 -5.72 -9.39 1.33
C GLY A 80 -5.41 -8.08 0.59
N TRP A 81 -5.71 -8.02 -0.70
CA TRP A 81 -5.50 -6.82 -1.52
C TRP A 81 -6.39 -5.66 -1.06
N VAL A 82 -7.67 -5.90 -0.83
CA VAL A 82 -8.61 -4.88 -0.31
C VAL A 82 -8.13 -4.32 1.02
N LEU A 83 -7.76 -5.19 1.97
CA LEU A 83 -7.24 -4.77 3.27
C LEU A 83 -5.94 -3.98 3.11
N MET A 84 -5.01 -4.45 2.30
CA MET A 84 -3.72 -3.80 2.07
C MET A 84 -3.89 -2.38 1.53
N VAL A 85 -4.62 -2.21 0.43
CA VAL A 85 -4.76 -0.92 -0.26
C VAL A 85 -5.60 0.07 0.54
N THR A 86 -6.75 -0.38 1.08
CA THR A 86 -7.62 0.50 1.91
C THR A 86 -6.90 1.00 3.14
N SER A 87 -6.27 0.08 3.85
CA SER A 87 -5.61 0.42 5.11
C SER A 87 -4.39 1.32 4.87
N HIS A 88 -3.69 1.15 3.75
CA HIS A 88 -2.60 2.03 3.38
C HIS A 88 -3.09 3.46 3.11
N SER A 89 -4.17 3.63 2.36
CA SER A 89 -4.82 4.94 2.15
C SER A 89 -5.28 5.57 3.47
N LEU A 90 -5.77 4.76 4.43
CA LEU A 90 -6.14 5.23 5.76
C LEU A 90 -4.92 5.61 6.62
N VAL A 91 -3.78 4.95 6.46
CA VAL A 91 -2.50 5.37 7.10
C VAL A 91 -2.11 6.76 6.62
N LEU A 92 -2.12 6.99 5.30
CA LEU A 92 -1.83 8.31 4.72
C LEU A 92 -2.83 9.37 5.19
N TYR A 93 -4.12 9.06 5.20
CA TYR A 93 -5.18 9.96 5.70
C TYR A 93 -5.00 10.30 7.18
N SER A 94 -4.68 9.31 8.02
CA SER A 94 -4.44 9.52 9.45
C SER A 94 -3.29 10.49 9.70
N ARG A 95 -2.24 10.42 8.89
CA ARG A 95 -1.12 11.38 8.96
C ARG A 95 -1.52 12.78 8.50
N LEU A 96 -2.31 12.86 7.42
CA LEU A 96 -2.83 14.13 6.94
C LEU A 96 -3.70 14.80 8.01
N HIS A 97 -4.53 14.03 8.70
CA HIS A 97 -5.38 14.52 9.79
C HIS A 97 -4.58 15.14 10.96
N LEU A 98 -3.35 14.70 11.20
CA LEU A 98 -2.50 15.28 12.27
C LEU A 98 -1.98 16.67 11.93
N ILE A 99 -1.88 17.04 10.65
CA ILE A 99 -1.29 18.29 10.18
C ILE A 99 -2.37 19.27 9.71
N LEU A 100 -3.43 18.75 9.13
CA LEU A 100 -4.50 19.54 8.53
C LEU A 100 -5.66 19.73 9.50
N TYR A 101 -5.94 21.00 9.84
CA TYR A 101 -7.06 21.38 10.69
C TYR A 101 -8.35 21.73 9.93
N ASP A 102 -8.30 21.74 8.58
CA ASP A 102 -9.48 22.04 7.75
C ASP A 102 -10.34 20.77 7.54
N GLU A 103 -11.43 20.68 8.30
CA GLU A 103 -12.35 19.56 8.24
C GLU A 103 -13.00 19.34 6.86
N ARG A 104 -13.09 20.38 6.01
CA ARG A 104 -13.72 20.27 4.68
C ARG A 104 -12.83 19.44 3.76
N ILE A 105 -11.54 19.74 3.78
CA ILE A 105 -10.56 19.00 2.96
C ILE A 105 -10.42 17.56 3.46
N LEU A 106 -10.38 17.36 4.78
CA LEU A 106 -10.35 16.02 5.37
C LEU A 106 -11.56 15.18 4.98
N ARG A 107 -12.76 15.77 5.03
CA ARG A 107 -13.99 15.09 4.58
C ARG A 107 -13.98 14.77 3.09
N LEU A 108 -13.43 15.68 2.27
CA LEU A 108 -13.31 15.45 0.82
C LEU A 108 -12.33 14.30 0.53
N VAL A 109 -11.17 14.28 1.18
CA VAL A 109 -10.19 13.19 1.04
C VAL A 109 -10.80 11.85 1.47
N LEU A 110 -11.50 11.83 2.61
CA LEU A 110 -12.18 10.62 3.07
C LEU A 110 -13.28 10.16 2.09
N ALA A 111 -14.03 11.10 1.52
CA ALA A 111 -15.05 10.80 0.51
C ALA A 111 -14.42 10.18 -0.77
N ILE A 112 -13.27 10.69 -1.22
CA ILE A 112 -12.52 10.11 -2.35
C ILE A 112 -12.09 8.68 -2.02
N ILE A 113 -11.52 8.43 -0.83
CA ILE A 113 -11.12 7.09 -0.40
C ILE A 113 -12.32 6.13 -0.40
N ILE A 114 -13.45 6.54 0.18
CA ILE A 114 -14.67 5.72 0.24
C ILE A 114 -15.23 5.45 -1.16
N THR A 115 -15.27 6.46 -2.02
CA THR A 115 -15.78 6.32 -3.39
C THR A 115 -14.94 5.33 -4.21
N ASN A 116 -13.60 5.46 -4.15
CA ASN A 116 -12.69 4.53 -4.82
C ASN A 116 -12.77 3.11 -4.23
N LEU A 117 -13.03 3.00 -2.92
CA LEU A 117 -13.27 1.70 -2.27
C LEU A 117 -14.49 1.00 -2.88
N PHE A 118 -15.62 1.70 -3.00
CA PHE A 118 -16.83 1.09 -3.55
C PHE A 118 -16.70 0.81 -5.05
N ILE A 119 -16.29 1.78 -5.85
CA ILE A 119 -16.21 1.63 -7.31
C ILE A 119 -15.09 0.66 -7.69
N GLY A 120 -13.91 0.83 -7.12
CA GLY A 120 -12.73 0.02 -7.44
C GLY A 120 -12.88 -1.43 -7.01
N TYR A 121 -13.33 -1.67 -5.78
CA TYR A 121 -13.37 -3.05 -5.27
C TYR A 121 -14.52 -3.86 -5.84
N VAL A 122 -15.71 -3.28 -5.96
CA VAL A 122 -16.84 -3.99 -6.59
C VAL A 122 -16.47 -4.41 -8.01
N SER A 123 -15.89 -3.51 -8.78
CA SER A 123 -15.46 -3.80 -10.15
C SER A 123 -14.37 -4.88 -10.19
N THR A 124 -13.34 -4.77 -9.33
CA THR A 124 -12.24 -5.76 -9.27
C THR A 124 -12.74 -7.13 -8.85
N ILE A 125 -13.62 -7.22 -7.86
CA ILE A 125 -14.22 -8.47 -7.40
C ILE A 125 -14.99 -9.14 -8.53
N ILE A 126 -15.88 -8.39 -9.20
CA ILE A 126 -16.66 -8.92 -10.32
C ILE A 126 -15.74 -9.45 -11.43
N VAL A 127 -14.72 -8.70 -11.79
CA VAL A 127 -13.75 -9.05 -12.83
C VAL A 127 -12.95 -10.28 -12.42
N ALA A 128 -12.43 -10.35 -11.20
CA ALA A 128 -11.65 -11.48 -10.70
C ALA A 128 -12.46 -12.78 -10.69
N TYR A 129 -13.70 -12.74 -10.19
CA TYR A 129 -14.54 -13.95 -10.18
C TYR A 129 -15.01 -14.35 -11.59
N ARG A 130 -15.33 -13.41 -12.47
CA ARG A 130 -15.65 -13.73 -13.87
C ARG A 130 -14.48 -14.39 -14.58
N ALA A 131 -13.26 -13.92 -14.38
CA ALA A 131 -12.06 -14.51 -14.97
C ALA A 131 -11.83 -15.96 -14.55
N ILE A 132 -12.22 -16.34 -13.33
CA ILE A 132 -12.04 -17.70 -12.80
C ILE A 132 -13.18 -18.63 -13.20
N LEU A 133 -14.41 -18.13 -13.21
CA LEU A 133 -15.61 -18.93 -13.51
C LEU A 133 -15.84 -19.08 -15.00
N ALA A 134 -15.24 -18.25 -15.84
CA ALA A 134 -15.32 -18.40 -17.28
C ALA A 134 -14.31 -19.42 -17.77
N LEU A 135 -14.83 -20.53 -18.33
CA LEU A 135 -14.08 -21.64 -18.90
C LEU A 135 -13.37 -21.30 -20.24
N GLU A 136 -13.46 -20.04 -20.70
CA GLU A 136 -12.89 -19.61 -21.98
C GLU A 136 -11.85 -18.49 -21.80
N PRO A 137 -10.79 -18.44 -22.65
CA PRO A 137 -9.70 -17.45 -22.55
C PRO A 137 -10.11 -16.00 -22.86
N GLY A 138 -11.32 -15.77 -23.43
CA GLY A 138 -11.82 -14.45 -23.80
C GLY A 138 -12.04 -13.43 -22.66
N PRO A 139 -12.50 -13.82 -21.46
CA PRO A 139 -12.78 -12.89 -20.37
C PRO A 139 -11.55 -12.22 -19.79
N TYR A 140 -10.36 -12.84 -19.86
CA TYR A 140 -9.11 -12.24 -19.37
C TYR A 140 -8.75 -10.97 -20.15
N VAL A 141 -8.96 -10.96 -21.47
CA VAL A 141 -8.64 -9.80 -22.32
C VAL A 141 -9.52 -8.59 -21.97
N THR A 142 -10.77 -8.83 -21.58
CA THR A 142 -11.72 -7.76 -21.21
C THR A 142 -11.56 -7.31 -19.74
N ALA A 143 -11.07 -8.19 -18.89
CA ALA A 143 -10.90 -7.97 -17.45
C ALA A 143 -9.67 -7.11 -17.13
N TYR A 144 -8.59 -7.30 -17.86
CA TYR A 144 -7.31 -6.65 -17.60
C TYR A 144 -7.35 -5.11 -17.69
N PRO A 145 -7.95 -4.48 -18.73
CA PRO A 145 -8.04 -3.02 -18.81
C PRO A 145 -8.85 -2.39 -17.67
N VAL A 146 -9.88 -3.09 -17.18
CA VAL A 146 -10.67 -2.59 -16.02
C VAL A 146 -9.81 -2.59 -14.76
N TYR A 147 -9.05 -3.64 -14.54
CA TYR A 147 -8.14 -3.73 -13.41
C TYR A 147 -7.06 -2.64 -13.47
N GLU A 148 -6.42 -2.41 -14.62
CA GLU A 148 -5.45 -1.34 -14.82
C GLU A 148 -6.05 0.05 -14.53
N THR A 149 -7.26 0.33 -15.02
CA THR A 149 -7.94 1.61 -14.78
C THR A 149 -8.17 1.85 -13.29
N ILE A 150 -8.54 0.81 -12.54
CA ILE A 150 -8.73 0.90 -11.10
C ILE A 150 -7.40 1.18 -10.40
N GLN A 151 -6.32 0.52 -10.79
CA GLN A 151 -5.00 0.75 -10.23
C GLN A 151 -4.51 2.18 -10.46
N VAL A 152 -4.72 2.73 -11.65
CA VAL A 152 -4.42 4.14 -11.95
C VAL A 152 -5.22 5.08 -11.07
N SER A 153 -6.51 4.81 -10.85
CA SER A 153 -7.36 5.62 -9.97
C SER A 153 -6.86 5.62 -8.52
N LEU A 154 -6.46 4.47 -8.00
CA LEU A 154 -5.88 4.33 -6.67
C LEU A 154 -4.53 5.06 -6.56
N PHE A 155 -3.69 4.95 -7.58
CA PHE A 155 -2.42 5.65 -7.66
C PHE A 155 -2.61 7.19 -7.65
N ILE A 156 -3.54 7.71 -8.44
CA ILE A 156 -3.88 9.14 -8.44
C ILE A 156 -4.35 9.58 -7.05
N GLN A 157 -5.18 8.77 -6.39
CA GLN A 157 -5.61 9.05 -5.02
C GLN A 157 -4.42 9.15 -4.04
N GLU A 158 -3.48 8.21 -4.07
CA GLU A 158 -2.29 8.23 -3.21
C GLU A 158 -1.42 9.46 -3.47
N ILE A 159 -1.22 9.85 -4.74
CA ILE A 159 -0.51 11.08 -5.10
C ILE A 159 -1.21 12.33 -4.58
N ILE A 160 -2.54 12.42 -4.69
CA ILE A 160 -3.30 13.56 -4.18
C ILE A 160 -3.13 13.70 -2.66
N ILE A 161 -3.27 12.60 -1.92
CA ILE A 161 -3.13 12.61 -0.46
C ILE A 161 -1.70 12.99 -0.05
N SER A 162 -0.69 12.40 -0.69
CA SER A 162 0.72 12.69 -0.43
C SER A 162 1.09 14.14 -0.80
N GLY A 163 0.56 14.65 -1.91
CA GLY A 163 0.75 16.04 -2.33
C GLY A 163 0.13 17.05 -1.35
N LEU A 164 -1.10 16.77 -0.89
CA LEU A 164 -1.74 17.56 0.16
C LEU A 164 -0.93 17.53 1.46
N TYR A 165 -0.44 16.36 1.84
CA TYR A 165 0.40 16.23 3.03
C TYR A 165 1.67 17.09 2.92
N ILE A 166 2.40 17.05 1.80
CA ILE A 166 3.60 17.87 1.57
C ILE A 166 3.25 19.35 1.63
N TRP A 167 2.18 19.76 0.93
CA TRP A 167 1.74 21.16 0.87
C TRP A 167 1.41 21.73 2.26
N TYR A 168 0.59 21.01 3.03
CA TYR A 168 0.18 21.48 4.35
C TYR A 168 1.31 21.38 5.38
N THR A 169 2.18 20.40 5.27
CA THR A 169 3.39 20.31 6.08
C THR A 169 4.28 21.52 5.83
N TYR A 170 4.52 21.88 4.58
CA TYR A 170 5.32 23.05 4.21
C TYR A 170 4.70 24.36 4.74
N LYS A 171 3.38 24.54 4.56
CA LYS A 171 2.65 25.71 5.05
C LYS A 171 2.68 25.83 6.58
N ALA A 172 2.49 24.72 7.29
CA ALA A 172 2.55 24.70 8.75
C ALA A 172 3.94 25.11 9.27
N PHE A 173 4.99 24.69 8.58
CA PHE A 173 6.35 25.07 8.94
C PHE A 173 6.69 26.52 8.66
N GLN A 174 6.25 27.10 7.55
CA GLN A 174 6.44 28.54 7.29
C GLN A 174 5.87 29.42 8.43
N MET A 175 4.76 28.98 9.03
CA MET A 175 4.17 29.69 10.17
C MET A 175 4.99 29.50 11.47
N GLN A 176 5.76 28.42 11.60
CA GLN A 176 6.52 28.09 12.81
C GLN A 176 8.01 28.44 12.70
N GLU A 177 8.53 28.70 11.51
CA GLU A 177 9.95 28.99 11.25
C GLU A 177 10.43 30.20 12.05
N ALA A 178 9.55 31.18 12.30
CA ALA A 178 9.83 32.34 13.14
C ALA A 178 10.08 31.99 14.63
N LEU A 179 9.71 30.77 15.08
CA LEU A 179 9.72 30.40 16.51
C LEU A 179 10.67 29.24 16.85
N ARG A 180 11.07 28.37 15.91
CA ARG A 180 11.72 27.07 16.23
C ARG A 180 13.10 26.79 15.60
N GLY A 181 13.66 27.66 14.77
CA GLY A 181 15.05 27.56 14.30
C GLY A 181 15.40 26.30 13.44
N ALA A 182 16.72 26.02 13.31
CA ALA A 182 17.28 25.00 12.42
C ALA A 182 16.81 23.54 12.66
N GLN A 183 16.34 23.20 13.84
CA GLN A 183 15.92 21.86 14.21
C GLN A 183 14.57 21.49 13.56
N ALA A 184 13.65 22.47 13.51
CA ALA A 184 12.37 22.31 12.82
C ALA A 184 12.54 22.13 11.32
N SER A 185 13.49 22.85 10.71
CA SER A 185 13.80 22.74 9.30
C SER A 185 14.30 21.34 8.92
N ARG A 186 15.18 20.72 9.71
CA ARG A 186 15.68 19.35 9.48
C ARG A 186 14.54 18.32 9.51
N MET A 187 13.63 18.46 10.47
CA MET A 187 12.46 17.60 10.60
C MET A 187 11.54 17.71 9.37
N LEU A 188 11.30 18.92 8.87
CA LEU A 188 10.53 19.17 7.66
C LEU A 188 11.14 18.45 6.45
N TYR A 189 12.45 18.64 6.22
CA TYR A 189 13.13 17.99 5.11
C TYR A 189 13.01 16.48 5.18
N HIS A 190 13.13 15.89 6.36
CA HIS A 190 12.94 14.45 6.54
C HIS A 190 11.52 14.01 6.18
N LEU A 191 10.48 14.69 6.68
CA LEU A 191 9.08 14.40 6.38
C LEU A 191 8.77 14.50 4.89
N VAL A 192 9.26 15.54 4.22
CA VAL A 192 9.06 15.76 2.78
C VAL A 192 9.82 14.70 1.98
N ALA A 193 11.10 14.44 2.31
CA ALA A 193 11.93 13.46 1.60
C ALA A 193 11.31 12.06 1.64
N VAL A 194 10.78 11.66 2.78
CA VAL A 194 10.14 10.34 2.92
C VAL A 194 8.83 10.27 2.13
N ASN A 195 8.03 11.33 2.09
CA ASN A 195 6.84 11.35 1.24
C ASN A 195 7.18 11.28 -0.25
N ILE A 196 8.23 11.97 -0.68
CA ILE A 196 8.73 11.86 -2.05
C ILE A 196 9.15 10.41 -2.34
N LEU A 197 9.82 9.73 -1.40
CA LEU A 197 10.20 8.33 -1.56
C LEU A 197 8.98 7.42 -1.70
N VAL A 198 7.91 7.66 -0.93
CA VAL A 198 6.65 6.91 -1.07
C VAL A 198 6.05 7.11 -2.46
N ILE A 199 6.01 8.35 -2.96
CA ILE A 199 5.53 8.64 -4.33
C ILE A 199 6.39 7.93 -5.39
N ILE A 200 7.71 7.91 -5.24
CA ILE A 200 8.61 7.18 -6.16
C ILE A 200 8.29 5.68 -6.16
N LEU A 201 8.02 5.09 -5.01
CA LEU A 201 7.61 3.69 -4.90
C LEU A 201 6.25 3.43 -5.56
N ASP A 202 5.31 4.37 -5.49
CA ASP A 202 4.02 4.29 -6.18
C ASP A 202 4.17 4.31 -7.69
N VAL A 203 5.00 5.23 -8.20
CA VAL A 203 5.34 5.28 -9.63
C VAL A 203 6.02 3.99 -10.07
N ALA A 204 6.96 3.46 -9.28
CA ALA A 204 7.64 2.21 -9.60
C ALA A 204 6.67 1.03 -9.70
N VAL A 205 5.71 0.91 -8.78
CA VAL A 205 4.66 -0.12 -8.85
C VAL A 205 3.83 0.02 -10.11
N LEU A 206 3.41 1.24 -10.44
CA LEU A 206 2.62 1.50 -11.64
C LEU A 206 3.39 1.14 -12.92
N VAL A 207 4.66 1.56 -13.04
CA VAL A 207 5.51 1.22 -14.19
C VAL A 207 5.71 -0.28 -14.33
N LEU A 208 5.91 -0.98 -13.22
CA LEU A 208 6.05 -2.44 -13.21
C LEU A 208 4.75 -3.12 -13.64
N GLU A 209 3.60 -2.55 -13.33
CA GLU A 209 2.29 -3.06 -13.70
C GLU A 209 2.06 -3.05 -15.21
N TYR A 210 2.50 -1.99 -15.89
CA TYR A 210 2.35 -1.89 -17.35
C TYR A 210 3.40 -2.68 -18.14
N ASN A 211 4.57 -2.99 -17.54
CA ASN A 211 5.69 -3.58 -18.29
C ASN A 211 5.88 -5.09 -18.03
N ASN A 212 5.22 -5.69 -17.04
CA ASN A 212 5.54 -7.03 -16.59
C ASN A 212 4.32 -7.98 -16.57
N PRO A 213 4.54 -9.31 -16.66
CA PRO A 213 3.48 -10.29 -16.54
C PRO A 213 2.85 -10.25 -15.13
N TYR A 214 1.56 -10.57 -15.07
CA TYR A 214 0.73 -10.53 -13.86
C TYR A 214 1.37 -11.15 -12.60
N ASN A 215 2.07 -12.27 -12.77
CA ASN A 215 2.70 -12.97 -11.65
C ASN A 215 3.78 -12.14 -10.96
N LEU A 216 4.62 -11.46 -11.73
CA LEU A 216 5.70 -10.63 -11.19
C LEU A 216 5.14 -9.39 -10.49
N GLN A 217 4.12 -8.77 -11.06
CA GLN A 217 3.43 -7.61 -10.48
C GLN A 217 2.89 -7.94 -9.08
N THR A 218 2.19 -9.07 -8.94
CA THR A 218 1.55 -9.48 -7.69
C THR A 218 2.57 -9.71 -6.57
N ALA A 219 3.70 -10.36 -6.87
CA ALA A 219 4.77 -10.58 -5.89
C ALA A 219 5.42 -9.26 -5.45
N ILE A 220 5.75 -8.38 -6.40
CA ILE A 220 6.41 -7.09 -6.12
C ILE A 220 5.48 -6.15 -5.34
N LYS A 221 4.18 -6.14 -5.60
CA LYS A 221 3.21 -5.34 -4.82
C LYS A 221 3.33 -5.62 -3.33
N GLY A 222 3.28 -6.89 -2.91
CA GLY A 222 3.42 -7.25 -1.49
C GLY A 222 4.72 -6.72 -0.87
N MET A 223 5.84 -6.82 -1.58
CA MET A 223 7.12 -6.31 -1.12
C MET A 223 7.11 -4.76 -1.01
N VAL A 224 6.68 -4.06 -2.04
CA VAL A 224 6.69 -2.59 -2.06
C VAL A 224 5.75 -2.01 -0.99
N TYR A 225 4.54 -2.55 -0.84
CA TYR A 225 3.62 -2.10 0.22
C TYR A 225 4.17 -2.38 1.63
N SER A 226 4.91 -3.46 1.83
CA SER A 226 5.58 -3.72 3.11
C SER A 226 6.70 -2.72 3.40
N ILE A 227 7.47 -2.33 2.38
CA ILE A 227 8.51 -1.29 2.49
C ILE A 227 7.87 0.07 2.77
N LYS A 228 6.78 0.43 2.06
CA LYS A 228 6.04 1.67 2.30
C LYS A 228 5.59 1.77 3.77
N LEU A 229 5.01 0.71 4.35
CA LEU A 229 4.60 0.71 5.75
C LEU A 229 5.77 0.94 6.71
N LYS A 230 6.94 0.33 6.46
CA LYS A 230 8.13 0.58 7.27
C LYS A 230 8.58 2.03 7.20
N ILE A 231 8.59 2.60 6.00
CA ILE A 231 8.93 4.00 5.77
C ILE A 231 7.94 4.91 6.50
N GLU A 232 6.64 4.63 6.39
CA GLU A 232 5.57 5.35 7.06
C GLU A 232 5.72 5.34 8.59
N TYR A 233 6.07 4.19 9.16
CA TYR A 233 6.35 4.07 10.58
C TYR A 233 7.57 4.89 11.00
N SER A 234 8.66 4.87 10.21
CA SER A 234 9.88 5.64 10.49
C SER A 234 9.62 7.13 10.61
N ILE A 235 8.70 7.67 9.81
CA ILE A 235 8.30 9.07 9.88
C ILE A 235 7.66 9.41 11.24
N LEU A 236 6.77 8.57 11.72
CA LEU A 236 6.03 8.85 12.96
C LEU A 236 6.93 8.79 14.20
N ASN A 237 7.94 7.92 14.14
CA ASN A 237 8.85 7.72 15.28
C ASN A 237 9.98 8.77 15.33
N SER A 238 10.25 9.45 14.22
CA SER A 238 11.32 10.47 14.14
C SER A 238 11.06 11.71 15.03
N PRO A 239 9.83 12.26 15.12
CA PRO A 239 9.54 13.39 16.01
C PRO A 239 9.62 13.06 17.50
N ILE A 240 9.26 11.84 17.89
CA ILE A 240 9.20 11.43 19.30
C ILE A 240 10.62 11.37 19.92
N ASN A 241 11.62 11.00 19.13
CA ASN A 241 13.01 10.91 19.58
C ASN A 241 13.71 12.28 19.66
N LEU A 242 13.13 13.34 19.09
CA LEU A 242 13.71 14.69 19.14
C LEU A 242 13.09 15.57 20.24
N VAL A 243 12.05 15.11 20.91
CA VAL A 243 11.37 15.83 22.02
C VAL A 243 11.81 15.26 23.39
N LYS A 244 12.53 14.14 23.42
CA LYS A 244 13.24 13.64 24.59
C LYS A 244 14.66 14.22 24.64
#